data_0996b2af67cf69653fea711a0bfabad7
#
_entry.id   0996b2af67cf69653fea711a0bfabad7
#
_cell.length_a   1.000
_cell.length_b   1.000
_cell.length_c   1.000
_cell.angle_alpha   90.00
_cell.angle_beta   90.00
_cell.angle_gamma   90.00
#
_symmetry.space_group_name_H-M   'P 1'
#
loop_
_entity.id
_entity.type
_entity.pdbx_description
1 polymer ?
#
loop_
_entity_poly.entity_id
_entity_poly.type
_entity_poly.pdbx_seq_one_letter_code
_entity_poly.pdbx_strand_id
1 'polypeptide(L)'
;MTARSVKYGTIGARTPLVDGVDKVTGRAKYTADIQVTGALVGRILRSPVAHARIVSIDTSAAEALDGVLAVCTGAETPVPYGVLPIAENEYPLARDRVRYRGDPVAAVAAVDELTAERALKLIKVEYETLPAYMTPKAAMKPGALAIHDDKPNNVLREVHAEFGDVQAGFEQADLIREKVYIFAEVNHAHMEPNATLAEYDAQRDWLTL
;
A
#
# COMPACT_ATOMS: atom_id res chain seq x y z
N MET A 1 -12.16 11.66 53.05
CA MET A 1 -10.95 10.94 52.62
C MET A 1 -10.35 11.70 51.45
N THR A 2 -9.28 12.46 51.69
CA THR A 2 -8.56 13.24 50.65
C THR A 2 -7.68 12.25 49.85
N ALA A 3 -8.00 12.09 48.60
CA ALA A 3 -7.17 11.26 47.68
C ALA A 3 -5.76 11.83 47.65
N ARG A 4 -4.76 11.07 48.10
CA ARG A 4 -3.35 11.41 47.91
C ARG A 4 -3.08 11.49 46.41
N SER A 5 -2.79 12.71 45.88
CA SER A 5 -2.30 12.86 44.53
C SER A 5 -0.91 12.22 44.45
N VAL A 6 -0.81 11.12 43.78
CA VAL A 6 0.50 10.51 43.47
C VAL A 6 1.14 11.41 42.40
N LYS A 7 2.23 12.08 42.74
CA LYS A 7 3.05 12.82 41.78
C LYS A 7 3.92 11.81 41.02
N TYR A 8 3.57 11.56 39.76
CA TYR A 8 4.41 10.80 38.86
C TYR A 8 5.51 11.70 38.29
N GLY A 9 6.74 11.19 38.19
CA GLY A 9 7.87 11.96 37.65
C GLY A 9 7.77 12.27 36.15
N THR A 10 6.99 11.48 35.43
CA THR A 10 6.86 11.55 33.95
C THR A 10 5.45 11.93 33.52
N ILE A 11 4.41 11.37 34.19
CA ILE A 11 3.02 11.64 33.83
C ILE A 11 2.67 13.10 34.16
N GLY A 12 2.21 13.83 33.13
CA GLY A 12 1.90 15.25 33.26
C GLY A 12 3.12 16.17 33.18
N ALA A 13 4.34 15.65 33.06
CA ALA A 13 5.55 16.42 32.82
C ALA A 13 5.76 16.64 31.32
N ARG A 14 6.33 17.83 30.98
CA ARG A 14 6.74 18.12 29.59
C ARG A 14 8.08 17.45 29.32
N THR A 15 8.05 16.16 29.00
CA THR A 15 9.25 15.38 28.70
C THR A 15 9.72 15.66 27.28
N PRO A 16 10.98 16.04 27.03
CA PRO A 16 11.53 16.21 25.70
C PRO A 16 11.50 14.87 24.91
N LEU A 17 11.32 14.96 23.59
CA LEU A 17 11.49 13.82 22.71
C LEU A 17 12.95 13.36 22.73
N VAL A 18 13.18 12.06 22.89
CA VAL A 18 14.52 11.45 22.96
C VAL A 18 15.35 11.78 21.71
N ASP A 19 14.72 11.75 20.55
CA ASP A 19 15.30 11.99 19.22
C ASP A 19 15.07 13.43 18.71
N GLY A 20 14.48 14.28 19.53
CA GLY A 20 14.06 15.62 19.10
C GLY A 20 15.23 16.50 18.66
N VAL A 21 16.37 16.43 19.35
CA VAL A 21 17.57 17.22 19.02
C VAL A 21 18.16 16.77 17.69
N ASP A 22 18.24 15.47 17.44
CA ASP A 22 18.80 14.92 16.20
C ASP A 22 17.91 15.25 15.00
N LYS A 23 16.59 15.22 15.18
CA LYS A 23 15.63 15.64 14.14
C LYS A 23 15.78 17.11 13.76
N VAL A 24 15.78 18.01 14.73
CA VAL A 24 15.84 19.46 14.46
C VAL A 24 17.20 19.95 13.99
N THR A 25 18.26 19.18 14.24
CA THR A 25 19.63 19.50 13.80
C THR A 25 20.03 18.78 12.50
N GLY A 26 19.15 17.92 11.94
CA GLY A 26 19.45 17.13 10.74
C GLY A 26 20.44 15.99 10.95
N ARG A 27 20.68 15.59 12.20
CA ARG A 27 21.56 14.45 12.53
C ARG A 27 20.84 13.10 12.49
N ALA A 28 19.52 13.12 12.62
CA ALA A 28 18.72 11.90 12.49
C ALA A 28 18.92 11.28 11.10
N LYS A 29 19.18 9.98 11.06
CA LYS A 29 19.32 9.22 9.82
C LYS A 29 18.08 8.40 9.58
N TYR A 30 17.58 8.50 8.35
CA TYR A 30 16.44 7.73 7.86
C TYR A 30 16.92 6.71 6.82
N THR A 31 16.09 5.74 6.47
CA THR A 31 16.46 4.68 5.51
C THR A 31 16.95 5.27 4.19
N ALA A 32 16.32 6.33 3.70
CA ALA A 32 16.72 6.99 2.44
C ALA A 32 18.09 7.70 2.52
N ASP A 33 18.62 7.98 3.73
CA ASP A 33 19.92 8.62 3.94
C ASP A 33 21.07 7.59 4.00
N ILE A 34 20.75 6.30 4.05
CA ILE A 34 21.75 5.23 4.12
C ILE A 34 22.36 5.04 2.73
N GLN A 35 23.67 5.28 2.64
CA GLN A 35 24.43 5.08 1.41
C GLN A 35 25.27 3.82 1.52
N VAL A 36 25.06 2.88 0.59
CA VAL A 36 25.83 1.65 0.47
C VAL A 36 26.54 1.66 -0.88
N THR A 37 27.87 1.49 -0.84
CA THR A 37 28.68 1.46 -2.07
C THR A 37 28.27 0.27 -2.93
N GLY A 38 27.93 0.53 -4.20
CA GLY A 38 27.50 -0.50 -5.15
C GLY A 38 26.05 -0.92 -5.02
N ALA A 39 25.27 -0.29 -4.13
CA ALA A 39 23.83 -0.51 -4.09
C ALA A 39 23.16 -0.04 -5.39
N LEU A 40 22.17 -0.79 -5.83
CA LEU A 40 21.33 -0.43 -6.97
C LEU A 40 20.15 0.42 -6.51
N VAL A 41 19.63 1.23 -7.43
CA VAL A 41 18.41 2.00 -7.21
C VAL A 41 17.22 1.25 -7.80
N GLY A 42 16.27 0.87 -6.94
CA GLY A 42 15.00 0.28 -7.33
C GLY A 42 13.95 1.35 -7.62
N ARG A 43 13.22 1.21 -8.74
CA ARG A 43 12.07 2.05 -9.10
C ARG A 43 10.94 1.19 -9.62
N ILE A 44 9.70 1.62 -9.37
CA ILE A 44 8.49 0.87 -9.70
C ILE A 44 7.69 1.64 -10.76
N LEU A 45 7.36 0.95 -11.85
CA LEU A 45 6.38 1.41 -12.83
C LEU A 45 4.98 1.20 -12.27
N ARG A 46 4.19 2.27 -12.26
CA ARG A 46 2.83 2.24 -11.70
C ARG A 46 1.78 2.46 -12.78
N SER A 47 0.64 1.81 -12.62
CA SER A 47 -0.49 1.92 -13.54
C SER A 47 -1.00 3.37 -13.64
N PRO A 48 -1.17 3.91 -14.85
CA PRO A 48 -1.82 5.20 -15.07
C PRO A 48 -3.36 5.10 -15.06
N VAL A 49 -3.92 3.88 -15.11
CA VAL A 49 -5.35 3.61 -15.19
C VAL A 49 -5.88 3.02 -13.89
N ALA A 50 -7.16 3.23 -13.62
CA ALA A 50 -7.78 2.83 -12.37
C ALA A 50 -8.18 1.35 -12.33
N HIS A 51 -8.58 0.77 -13.48
CA HIS A 51 -8.93 -0.65 -13.58
C HIS A 51 -8.76 -1.10 -15.03
N ALA A 52 -7.89 -2.08 -15.25
CA ALA A 52 -7.64 -2.61 -16.59
C ALA A 52 -7.05 -4.03 -16.51
N ARG A 53 -7.28 -4.79 -17.55
CA ARG A 53 -6.51 -6.02 -17.83
C ARG A 53 -5.15 -5.61 -18.40
N ILE A 54 -4.10 -6.26 -17.99
CA ILE A 54 -2.78 -6.16 -18.63
C ILE A 54 -2.78 -7.13 -19.81
N VAL A 55 -2.70 -6.60 -21.02
CA VAL A 55 -2.67 -7.39 -22.25
C VAL A 55 -1.25 -7.86 -22.54
N SER A 56 -0.28 -6.94 -22.41
CA SER A 56 1.15 -7.25 -22.59
C SER A 56 2.02 -6.27 -21.81
N ILE A 57 3.22 -6.73 -21.46
CA ILE A 57 4.31 -5.91 -20.90
C ILE A 57 5.55 -6.21 -21.73
N ASP A 58 6.11 -5.20 -22.41
CA ASP A 58 7.37 -5.29 -23.15
C ASP A 58 8.45 -4.55 -22.36
N THR A 59 9.38 -5.29 -21.78
CA THR A 59 10.52 -4.80 -20.97
C THR A 59 11.82 -4.72 -21.76
N SER A 60 11.85 -5.24 -23.01
CA SER A 60 13.07 -5.47 -23.79
C SER A 60 13.94 -4.22 -23.95
N ALA A 61 13.34 -3.07 -24.21
CA ALA A 61 14.06 -1.81 -24.36
C ALA A 61 14.62 -1.28 -23.03
N ALA A 62 13.97 -1.58 -21.91
CA ALA A 62 14.46 -1.23 -20.58
C ALA A 62 15.62 -2.13 -20.16
N GLU A 63 15.53 -3.42 -20.42
CA GLU A 63 16.59 -4.41 -20.15
C GLU A 63 17.86 -4.14 -20.97
N ALA A 64 17.71 -3.64 -22.20
CA ALA A 64 18.83 -3.30 -23.08
C ALA A 64 19.50 -1.96 -22.72
N LEU A 65 18.93 -1.17 -21.80
CA LEU A 65 19.50 0.12 -21.41
C LEU A 65 20.75 -0.09 -20.56
N ASP A 66 21.87 0.51 -20.97
CA ASP A 66 23.10 0.46 -20.21
C ASP A 66 22.93 1.00 -18.79
N GLY A 67 23.42 0.26 -17.79
CA GLY A 67 23.25 0.56 -16.37
C GLY A 67 21.98 -0.01 -15.73
N VAL A 68 21.11 -0.69 -16.46
CA VAL A 68 20.01 -1.50 -15.90
C VAL A 68 20.53 -2.91 -15.64
N LEU A 69 20.32 -3.40 -14.40
CA LEU A 69 20.77 -4.73 -13.99
C LEU A 69 19.64 -5.76 -13.95
N ALA A 70 18.42 -5.31 -13.67
CA ALA A 70 17.26 -6.20 -13.66
C ALA A 70 15.98 -5.42 -13.94
N VAL A 71 15.04 -6.10 -14.59
CA VAL A 71 13.65 -5.70 -14.73
C VAL A 71 12.79 -6.88 -14.27
N CYS A 72 11.77 -6.60 -13.47
CA CYS A 72 10.88 -7.60 -12.90
C CYS A 72 9.43 -7.21 -13.15
N THR A 73 8.59 -8.18 -13.48
CA THR A 73 7.14 -8.01 -13.68
C THR A 73 6.36 -8.91 -12.72
N GLY A 74 5.04 -8.90 -12.79
CA GLY A 74 4.21 -9.79 -12.01
C GLY A 74 4.41 -11.28 -12.31
N ALA A 75 5.06 -11.63 -13.42
CA ALA A 75 5.37 -13.01 -13.76
C ALA A 75 6.44 -13.62 -12.84
N GLU A 76 7.44 -12.81 -12.45
CA GLU A 76 8.52 -13.22 -11.56
C GLU A 76 8.13 -13.15 -10.07
N THR A 77 6.99 -12.52 -9.73
CA THR A 77 6.50 -12.38 -8.35
C THR A 77 5.13 -13.04 -8.14
N PRO A 78 5.04 -14.39 -8.34
CA PRO A 78 3.75 -15.08 -8.39
C PRO A 78 3.11 -15.34 -7.02
N VAL A 79 3.81 -15.06 -5.92
CA VAL A 79 3.32 -15.37 -4.56
C VAL A 79 2.43 -14.23 -4.08
N PRO A 80 1.15 -14.51 -3.80
CA PRO A 80 0.26 -13.51 -3.21
C PRO A 80 0.63 -13.24 -1.76
N TYR A 81 0.30 -12.06 -1.30
CA TYR A 81 0.40 -11.65 0.10
C TYR A 81 -0.82 -10.82 0.51
N GLY A 82 -0.87 -10.42 1.74
CA GLY A 82 -1.88 -9.51 2.25
C GLY A 82 -1.57 -9.09 3.68
N VAL A 83 -1.83 -7.85 4.00
CA VAL A 83 -1.64 -7.31 5.36
C VAL A 83 -2.78 -7.76 6.27
N LEU A 84 -3.97 -7.95 5.70
CA LEU A 84 -5.14 -8.41 6.44
C LEU A 84 -5.37 -9.91 6.22
N PRO A 85 -5.53 -10.72 7.27
CA PRO A 85 -5.77 -12.16 7.13
C PRO A 85 -7.03 -12.55 6.35
N ILE A 86 -7.87 -11.57 6.05
CA ILE A 86 -9.12 -11.73 5.27
C ILE A 86 -8.94 -11.40 3.78
N ALA A 87 -7.76 -10.94 3.37
CA ALA A 87 -7.46 -10.47 2.02
C ALA A 87 -5.98 -10.73 1.68
N GLU A 88 -5.61 -11.99 1.50
CA GLU A 88 -4.28 -12.41 1.03
C GLU A 88 -4.29 -12.62 -0.48
N ASN A 89 -4.72 -11.61 -1.23
CA ASN A 89 -4.90 -11.65 -2.68
C ASN A 89 -4.20 -10.51 -3.42
N GLU A 90 -3.25 -9.87 -2.76
CA GLU A 90 -2.38 -8.87 -3.35
C GLU A 90 -1.12 -9.51 -3.93
N TYR A 91 -0.53 -8.87 -4.93
CA TYR A 91 0.76 -9.26 -5.50
C TYR A 91 1.73 -8.08 -5.42
N PRO A 92 3.04 -8.34 -5.24
CA PRO A 92 4.04 -7.27 -5.25
C PRO A 92 4.02 -6.44 -6.53
N LEU A 93 3.76 -7.10 -7.68
CA LEU A 93 3.53 -6.49 -8.98
C LEU A 93 2.29 -7.11 -9.62
N ALA A 94 1.45 -6.28 -10.24
CA ALA A 94 0.22 -6.73 -10.91
C ALA A 94 0.54 -7.73 -12.02
N ARG A 95 -0.17 -8.87 -12.04
CA ARG A 95 0.07 -9.97 -12.99
C ARG A 95 -0.76 -9.85 -14.25
N ASP A 96 -2.05 -9.82 -14.07
CA ASP A 96 -3.06 -9.90 -15.16
C ASP A 96 -3.99 -8.68 -15.17
N ARG A 97 -4.09 -7.97 -14.05
CA ARG A 97 -5.03 -6.88 -13.87
C ARG A 97 -4.50 -5.84 -12.89
N VAL A 98 -4.63 -4.57 -13.24
CA VAL A 98 -4.47 -3.45 -12.31
C VAL A 98 -5.83 -3.06 -11.75
N ARG A 99 -5.90 -2.78 -10.45
CA ARG A 99 -7.15 -2.59 -9.70
C ARG A 99 -7.32 -1.18 -9.15
N TYR A 100 -6.26 -0.38 -9.20
CA TYR A 100 -6.31 1.04 -8.84
C TYR A 100 -5.23 1.83 -9.59
N ARG A 101 -5.43 3.14 -9.69
CA ARG A 101 -4.41 4.02 -10.27
C ARG A 101 -3.20 4.06 -9.34
N GLY A 102 -2.04 3.73 -9.86
CA GLY A 102 -0.82 3.59 -9.06
C GLY A 102 -0.47 2.17 -8.66
N ASP A 103 -1.27 1.18 -9.07
CA ASP A 103 -0.97 -0.24 -8.87
C ASP A 103 0.42 -0.58 -9.46
N PRO A 104 1.34 -1.22 -8.72
CA PRO A 104 2.66 -1.56 -9.21
C PRO A 104 2.59 -2.61 -10.33
N VAL A 105 3.27 -2.37 -11.45
CA VAL A 105 3.21 -3.23 -12.65
C VAL A 105 4.54 -3.87 -12.98
N ALA A 106 5.62 -3.11 -12.87
CA ALA A 106 6.98 -3.59 -13.10
C ALA A 106 7.95 -2.88 -12.17
N ALA A 107 9.09 -3.49 -11.90
CA ALA A 107 10.19 -2.90 -11.12
C ALA A 107 11.48 -2.95 -11.93
N VAL A 108 12.32 -1.93 -11.75
CA VAL A 108 13.63 -1.82 -12.37
C VAL A 108 14.69 -1.65 -11.28
N ALA A 109 15.82 -2.32 -11.40
CA ALA A 109 17.03 -2.08 -10.63
C ALA A 109 18.14 -1.58 -11.55
N ALA A 110 18.67 -0.38 -11.26
CA ALA A 110 19.70 0.27 -12.08
C ALA A 110 20.82 0.86 -11.21
N VAL A 111 21.92 1.25 -11.84
CA VAL A 111 23.11 1.81 -11.18
C VAL A 111 22.84 3.16 -10.50
N ASP A 112 21.86 3.92 -10.97
CA ASP A 112 21.47 5.20 -10.42
C ASP A 112 20.00 5.52 -10.69
N GLU A 113 19.49 6.57 -10.04
CA GLU A 113 18.10 7.00 -10.13
C GLU A 113 17.68 7.45 -11.54
N LEU A 114 18.55 8.20 -12.21
CA LEU A 114 18.27 8.70 -13.56
C LEU A 114 18.15 7.55 -14.58
N THR A 115 19.00 6.57 -14.48
CA THR A 115 18.96 5.36 -15.32
C THR A 115 17.70 4.55 -15.04
N ALA A 116 17.35 4.36 -13.76
CA ALA A 116 16.10 3.67 -13.38
C ALA A 116 14.86 4.39 -13.92
N GLU A 117 14.78 5.72 -13.81
CA GLU A 117 13.67 6.50 -14.36
C GLU A 117 13.57 6.45 -15.89
N ARG A 118 14.72 6.44 -16.58
CA ARG A 118 14.77 6.26 -18.04
C ARG A 118 14.26 4.89 -18.44
N ALA A 119 14.70 3.85 -17.73
CA ALA A 119 14.26 2.49 -17.96
C ALA A 119 12.74 2.33 -17.79
N LEU A 120 12.14 2.91 -16.74
CA LEU A 120 10.69 2.89 -16.57
C LEU A 120 9.93 3.46 -17.77
N LYS A 121 10.45 4.50 -18.42
CA LYS A 121 9.83 5.12 -19.60
C LYS A 121 9.93 4.26 -20.87
N LEU A 122 10.85 3.30 -20.88
CA LEU A 122 11.03 2.37 -22.00
C LEU A 122 10.13 1.13 -21.90
N ILE A 123 9.62 0.81 -20.71
CA ILE A 123 8.66 -0.28 -20.52
C ILE A 123 7.33 0.11 -21.16
N LYS A 124 6.84 -0.74 -22.06
CA LYS A 124 5.55 -0.55 -22.71
C LYS A 124 4.53 -1.52 -22.12
N VAL A 125 3.41 -0.99 -21.68
CA VAL A 125 2.31 -1.79 -21.13
C VAL A 125 1.06 -1.49 -21.92
N GLU A 126 0.42 -2.55 -22.43
CA GLU A 126 -0.85 -2.48 -23.11
C GLU A 126 -1.98 -2.83 -22.14
N TYR A 127 -2.95 -1.93 -22.03
CA TYR A 127 -4.06 -2.06 -21.11
C TYR A 127 -5.40 -2.15 -21.84
N GLU A 128 -6.21 -3.13 -21.48
CA GLU A 128 -7.64 -3.16 -21.81
C GLU A 128 -8.42 -2.58 -20.63
N THR A 129 -8.94 -1.36 -20.79
CA THR A 129 -9.63 -0.64 -19.72
C THR A 129 -10.93 -1.35 -19.31
N LEU A 130 -11.15 -1.49 -18.02
CA LEU A 130 -12.33 -2.10 -17.40
C LEU A 130 -13.12 -1.03 -16.61
N PRO A 131 -14.40 -1.29 -16.27
CA PRO A 131 -15.18 -0.43 -15.40
C PRO A 131 -14.48 -0.21 -14.06
N ALA A 132 -14.34 1.05 -13.63
CA ALA A 132 -13.79 1.43 -12.34
C ALA A 132 -14.91 2.01 -11.45
N TYR A 133 -14.90 1.66 -10.16
CA TYR A 133 -15.90 2.09 -9.21
C TYR A 133 -15.29 3.01 -8.16
N MET A 134 -15.79 4.24 -8.07
CA MET A 134 -15.28 5.27 -7.17
C MET A 134 -15.96 5.26 -5.80
N THR A 135 -16.96 4.41 -5.60
CA THR A 135 -17.65 4.29 -4.32
C THR A 135 -18.05 2.85 -4.02
N PRO A 136 -18.05 2.42 -2.75
CA PRO A 136 -18.52 1.08 -2.36
C PRO A 136 -19.93 0.79 -2.87
N LYS A 137 -20.83 1.80 -2.78
CA LYS A 137 -22.21 1.68 -3.26
C LYS A 137 -22.32 1.39 -4.76
N ALA A 138 -21.40 1.94 -5.57
CA ALA A 138 -21.34 1.67 -7.00
C ALA A 138 -20.78 0.26 -7.29
N ALA A 139 -19.77 -0.15 -6.54
CA ALA A 139 -19.13 -1.46 -6.68
C ALA A 139 -20.06 -2.63 -6.29
N MET A 140 -20.97 -2.40 -5.34
CA MET A 140 -21.92 -3.41 -4.85
C MET A 140 -23.21 -3.52 -5.67
N LYS A 141 -23.38 -2.74 -6.74
CA LYS A 141 -24.58 -2.83 -7.58
C LYS A 141 -24.67 -4.20 -8.26
N PRO A 142 -25.90 -4.75 -8.40
CA PRO A 142 -26.09 -5.97 -9.19
C PRO A 142 -25.52 -5.80 -10.60
N GLY A 143 -24.72 -6.79 -11.04
CA GLY A 143 -24.06 -6.78 -12.36
C GLY A 143 -22.78 -5.95 -12.41
N ALA A 144 -22.32 -5.38 -11.30
CA ALA A 144 -20.99 -4.78 -11.25
C ALA A 144 -19.90 -5.83 -11.48
N LEU A 145 -18.88 -5.47 -12.24
CA LEU A 145 -17.72 -6.36 -12.48
C LEU A 145 -16.96 -6.59 -11.17
N ALA A 146 -16.59 -7.83 -10.90
CA ALA A 146 -15.76 -8.16 -9.75
C ALA A 146 -14.36 -7.53 -9.89
N ILE A 147 -13.91 -6.80 -8.87
CA ILE A 147 -12.55 -6.24 -8.79
C ILE A 147 -11.57 -7.36 -8.46
N HIS A 148 -11.94 -8.24 -7.51
CA HIS A 148 -11.22 -9.47 -7.18
C HIS A 148 -12.10 -10.67 -7.54
N ASP A 149 -11.55 -11.65 -8.24
CA ASP A 149 -12.31 -12.78 -8.79
C ASP A 149 -12.91 -13.67 -7.69
N ASP A 150 -12.28 -13.71 -6.53
CA ASP A 150 -12.75 -14.40 -5.31
C ASP A 150 -13.86 -13.64 -4.56
N LYS A 151 -14.21 -12.42 -4.98
CA LYS A 151 -15.21 -11.53 -4.36
C LYS A 151 -16.23 -11.05 -5.39
N PRO A 152 -17.12 -11.93 -5.89
CA PRO A 152 -18.00 -11.62 -7.02
C PRO A 152 -18.96 -10.46 -6.78
N ASN A 153 -19.26 -10.13 -5.52
CA ASN A 153 -20.13 -9.00 -5.15
C ASN A 153 -19.35 -7.76 -4.69
N ASN A 154 -18.02 -7.75 -4.85
CA ASN A 154 -17.12 -6.71 -4.35
C ASN A 154 -17.26 -6.46 -2.83
N VAL A 155 -17.70 -7.46 -2.07
CA VAL A 155 -17.77 -7.43 -0.62
C VAL A 155 -16.63 -8.26 -0.06
N LEU A 156 -15.69 -7.58 0.60
CA LEU A 156 -14.52 -8.22 1.18
C LEU A 156 -14.92 -9.12 2.37
N ARG A 157 -15.73 -8.57 3.26
CA ARG A 157 -16.19 -9.25 4.47
C ARG A 157 -17.52 -8.68 4.94
N GLU A 158 -18.39 -9.55 5.40
CA GLU A 158 -19.61 -9.19 6.14
C GLU A 158 -19.43 -9.58 7.59
N VAL A 159 -19.74 -8.68 8.49
CA VAL A 159 -19.71 -8.92 9.94
C VAL A 159 -21.11 -8.74 10.47
N HIS A 160 -21.66 -9.80 11.04
CA HIS A 160 -22.92 -9.77 11.73
C HIS A 160 -22.68 -9.83 13.23
N ALA A 161 -23.22 -8.86 13.96
CA ALA A 161 -23.14 -8.82 15.42
C ALA A 161 -24.53 -8.53 15.98
N GLU A 162 -25.00 -9.39 16.84
CA GLU A 162 -26.27 -9.23 17.55
C GLU A 162 -26.03 -8.98 19.03
N PHE A 163 -26.74 -8.02 19.58
CA PHE A 163 -26.70 -7.70 20.99
C PHE A 163 -28.06 -7.19 21.45
N GLY A 164 -28.67 -7.86 22.46
CA GLY A 164 -29.97 -7.51 23.01
C GLY A 164 -31.12 -7.79 22.02
N ASP A 165 -32.26 -7.14 22.27
CA ASP A 165 -33.46 -7.19 21.44
C ASP A 165 -33.69 -5.83 20.73
N VAL A 166 -33.27 -5.79 19.46
CA VAL A 166 -33.33 -4.56 18.65
C VAL A 166 -34.77 -4.12 18.42
N GLN A 167 -35.72 -5.07 18.21
CA GLN A 167 -37.10 -4.76 17.95
C GLN A 167 -37.76 -4.15 19.19
N ALA A 168 -37.59 -4.75 20.35
CA ALA A 168 -38.06 -4.21 21.61
C ALA A 168 -37.43 -2.84 21.92
N GLY A 169 -36.18 -2.63 21.55
CA GLY A 169 -35.51 -1.34 21.65
C GLY A 169 -36.19 -0.24 20.81
N PHE A 170 -36.57 -0.53 19.57
CA PHE A 170 -37.29 0.40 18.71
C PHE A 170 -38.70 0.67 19.22
N GLU A 171 -39.44 -0.34 19.72
CA GLU A 171 -40.78 -0.19 20.26
C GLU A 171 -40.82 0.68 21.52
N GLN A 172 -39.77 0.69 22.33
CA GLN A 172 -39.64 1.46 23.56
C GLN A 172 -39.04 2.86 23.36
N ALA A 173 -38.56 3.17 22.15
CA ALA A 173 -37.87 4.41 21.88
C ALA A 173 -38.83 5.59 21.73
N ASP A 174 -38.62 6.66 22.49
CA ASP A 174 -39.39 7.93 22.35
C ASP A 174 -39.05 8.68 21.07
N LEU A 175 -37.84 8.44 20.49
CA LEU A 175 -37.40 9.11 19.28
C LEU A 175 -36.49 8.16 18.46
N ILE A 176 -36.89 7.92 17.22
CA ILE A 176 -36.08 7.17 16.25
C ILE A 176 -35.52 8.14 15.19
N ARG A 177 -34.24 8.10 14.94
CA ARG A 177 -33.60 8.86 13.86
C ARG A 177 -32.75 7.94 13.00
N GLU A 178 -32.94 8.00 11.68
CA GLU A 178 -32.11 7.34 10.67
C GLU A 178 -31.37 8.40 9.85
N LYS A 179 -30.07 8.26 9.74
CA LYS A 179 -29.22 9.17 8.94
C LYS A 179 -28.05 8.40 8.32
N VAL A 180 -27.62 8.87 7.16
CA VAL A 180 -26.38 8.44 6.52
C VAL A 180 -25.26 9.40 6.92
N TYR A 181 -24.18 8.84 7.47
CA TYR A 181 -22.97 9.59 7.81
C TYR A 181 -21.87 9.20 6.83
N ILE A 182 -21.19 10.20 6.28
CA ILE A 182 -20.10 10.02 5.33
C ILE A 182 -18.85 10.68 5.91
N PHE A 183 -17.77 9.90 6.00
CA PHE A 183 -16.44 10.39 6.36
C PHE A 183 -15.58 10.41 5.10
N ALA A 184 -14.80 11.48 4.92
CA ALA A 184 -13.78 11.51 3.89
C ALA A 184 -12.66 10.53 4.26
N GLU A 185 -12.14 9.83 3.26
CA GLU A 185 -10.92 9.07 3.42
C GLU A 185 -9.76 10.02 3.75
N VAL A 186 -8.93 9.63 4.71
CA VAL A 186 -7.76 10.40 5.13
C VAL A 186 -6.51 9.56 5.02
N ASN A 187 -5.44 10.17 4.54
CA ASN A 187 -4.11 9.59 4.54
C ASN A 187 -3.31 10.19 5.70
N HIS A 188 -2.50 9.38 6.37
CA HIS A 188 -1.61 9.83 7.45
C HIS A 188 -0.59 10.88 6.97
N ALA A 189 -0.26 10.88 5.67
CA ALA A 189 0.67 11.81 5.04
C ALA A 189 2.00 11.95 5.82
N HIS A 190 2.64 10.81 6.10
CA HIS A 190 3.95 10.80 6.75
C HIS A 190 4.94 11.64 5.96
N MET A 191 5.72 12.47 6.66
CA MET A 191 6.72 13.34 6.02
C MET A 191 7.93 12.55 5.53
N GLU A 192 8.28 11.45 6.21
CA GLU A 192 9.34 10.55 5.79
C GLU A 192 8.89 9.75 4.56
N PRO A 193 9.63 9.80 3.43
CA PRO A 193 9.36 8.95 2.27
C PRO A 193 9.57 7.48 2.63
N ASN A 194 8.72 6.60 2.10
CA ASN A 194 8.93 5.17 2.21
C ASN A 194 10.18 4.77 1.43
N ALA A 195 11.13 4.13 2.11
CA ALA A 195 12.33 3.58 1.53
C ALA A 195 12.64 2.21 2.13
N THR A 196 13.23 1.33 1.36
CA THR A 196 13.69 0.02 1.81
C THR A 196 15.08 -0.22 1.26
N LEU A 197 16.01 -0.60 2.12
CA LEU A 197 17.32 -1.09 1.74
C LEU A 197 17.31 -2.62 1.89
N ALA A 198 17.58 -3.34 0.81
CA ALA A 198 17.60 -4.80 0.79
C ALA A 198 19.02 -5.29 0.46
N GLU A 199 19.53 -6.22 1.26
CA GLU A 199 20.80 -6.89 1.05
C GLU A 199 20.59 -8.41 1.06
N TYR A 200 21.06 -9.09 0.01
CA TYR A 200 20.99 -10.54 -0.11
C TYR A 200 22.37 -11.18 -0.04
N ASP A 201 22.55 -12.03 0.98
CA ASP A 201 23.74 -12.88 1.14
C ASP A 201 23.46 -14.26 0.50
N ALA A 202 24.00 -14.46 -0.71
CA ALA A 202 23.82 -15.70 -1.45
C ALA A 202 24.50 -16.93 -0.81
N GLN A 203 25.51 -16.73 0.06
CA GLN A 203 26.19 -17.84 0.73
C GLN A 203 25.35 -18.40 1.89
N ARG A 204 24.59 -17.53 2.54
CA ARG A 204 23.75 -17.89 3.68
C ARG A 204 22.28 -18.06 3.30
N ASP A 205 21.92 -17.75 2.06
CA ASP A 205 20.53 -17.62 1.62
C ASP A 205 19.72 -16.71 2.55
N TRP A 206 20.27 -15.54 2.84
CA TRP A 206 19.75 -14.61 3.83
C TRP A 206 19.45 -13.25 3.23
N LEU A 207 18.23 -12.76 3.41
CA LEU A 207 17.80 -11.42 3.02
C LEU A 207 17.67 -10.53 4.26
N THR A 208 18.34 -9.39 4.22
CA THR A 208 18.21 -8.32 5.22
C THR A 208 17.41 -7.16 4.60
N LEU A 209 16.45 -6.63 5.35
CA LEU A 209 15.62 -5.49 4.97
C LEU A 209 15.75 -4.40 6.02
#